data_40ab2e45c3ffa31d56cfeb8b8bc45cef
#
_entry.id   40ab2e45c3ffa31d56cfeb8b8bc45cef
#
_cell.length_a   1.000
_cell.length_b   1.000
_cell.length_c   1.000
_cell.angle_alpha   90.00
_cell.angle_beta   90.00
_cell.angle_gamma   90.00
#
_symmetry.space_group_name_H-M   'P 1'
#
loop_
_entity.id
_entity.type
_entity.pdbx_description
1 polymer ?
#
loop_
_entity_poly.entity_id
_entity_poly.type
_entity_poly.pdbx_seq_one_letter_code
_entity_poly.pdbx_strand_id
1 'polypeptide(L)'
;MKKEDKAILIQQLQDTIQQYAHFYVADTSGLNAEKTHALRKACFEKGVKLMVVKNTLFQKALEGLDGDYSQLFTSLKGSTSIMFSDNGNAPARLIKELQKDKANNGKPELKAAYVYESYYDASQLEALTALKSKEELLAEIIGLLQSPMQNVLGALQSGGNTIHGVLKTLGER
;
A
#
# COMPACT_ATOMS: atom_id res chain seq x y z
N MET A 1 -31.55 -3.92 10.08
CA MET A 1 -30.39 -4.29 10.92
C MET A 1 -30.74 -4.02 12.37
N LYS A 2 -30.74 -5.04 13.21
CA LYS A 2 -31.04 -4.93 14.64
C LYS A 2 -29.90 -4.16 15.35
N LYS A 3 -30.16 -3.66 16.56
CA LYS A 3 -29.15 -2.90 17.33
C LYS A 3 -27.97 -3.78 17.73
N GLU A 4 -28.23 -5.04 18.01
CA GLU A 4 -27.25 -6.07 18.36
C GLU A 4 -26.28 -6.35 17.21
N ASP A 5 -26.80 -6.52 15.96
CA ASP A 5 -25.97 -6.75 14.78
C ASP A 5 -24.98 -5.61 14.52
N LYS A 6 -25.38 -4.36 14.82
CA LYS A 6 -24.51 -3.18 14.67
C LYS A 6 -23.36 -3.18 15.66
N ALA A 7 -23.63 -3.58 16.91
CA ALA A 7 -22.58 -3.66 17.93
C ALA A 7 -21.54 -4.73 17.57
N ILE A 8 -21.97 -5.89 17.10
CA ILE A 8 -21.09 -6.98 16.65
C ILE A 8 -20.22 -6.51 15.46
N LEU A 9 -20.82 -5.81 14.49
CA LEU A 9 -20.07 -5.30 13.35
C LEU A 9 -19.04 -4.23 13.74
N ILE A 10 -19.37 -3.35 14.68
CA ILE A 10 -18.43 -2.34 15.19
C ILE A 10 -17.24 -3.04 15.86
N GLN A 11 -17.50 -4.06 16.68
CA GLN A 11 -16.46 -4.83 17.35
C GLN A 11 -15.57 -5.57 16.37
N GLN A 12 -16.15 -6.24 15.36
CA GLN A 12 -15.39 -6.89 14.29
C GLN A 12 -14.53 -5.90 13.48
N LEU A 13 -15.01 -4.67 13.28
CA LEU A 13 -14.24 -3.63 12.62
C LEU A 13 -13.08 -3.16 13.48
N GLN A 14 -13.28 -2.96 14.77
CA GLN A 14 -12.23 -2.60 15.71
C GLN A 14 -11.14 -3.67 15.76
N ASP A 15 -11.53 -4.94 15.90
CA ASP A 15 -10.59 -6.06 15.87
C ASP A 15 -9.79 -6.10 14.54
N THR A 16 -10.48 -5.85 13.42
CA THR A 16 -9.81 -5.83 12.10
C THR A 16 -8.85 -4.64 11.99
N ILE A 17 -9.21 -3.44 12.47
CA ILE A 17 -8.34 -2.27 12.43
C ILE A 17 -7.11 -2.48 13.31
N GLN A 18 -7.24 -3.13 14.46
CA GLN A 18 -6.11 -3.47 15.32
C GLN A 18 -5.20 -4.56 14.74
N GLN A 19 -5.77 -5.47 13.97
CA GLN A 19 -5.02 -6.55 13.33
C GLN A 19 -4.12 -6.05 12.20
N TYR A 20 -4.56 -5.06 11.43
CA TYR A 20 -3.82 -4.51 10.29
C TYR A 20 -3.22 -3.15 10.62
N ALA A 21 -1.94 -2.97 10.29
CA ALA A 21 -1.22 -1.72 10.57
C ALA A 21 -1.68 -0.54 9.70
N HIS A 22 -2.24 -0.82 8.52
CA HIS A 22 -2.59 0.20 7.53
C HIS A 22 -3.97 -0.03 6.95
N PHE A 23 -4.71 1.07 6.75
CA PHE A 23 -5.98 1.00 6.03
C PHE A 23 -6.15 2.18 5.09
N TYR A 24 -6.85 1.92 4.00
CA TYR A 24 -7.16 2.87 2.93
C TYR A 24 -8.65 3.00 2.79
N VAL A 25 -9.12 4.20 2.58
CA VAL A 25 -10.53 4.54 2.34
C VAL A 25 -10.67 4.93 0.88
N ALA A 26 -11.40 4.13 0.12
CA ALA A 26 -11.61 4.31 -1.30
C ALA A 26 -13.10 4.37 -1.67
N ASP A 27 -13.40 5.05 -2.77
CA ASP A 27 -14.71 5.04 -3.38
C ASP A 27 -14.79 4.02 -4.51
N THR A 28 -15.65 3.04 -4.35
CA THR A 28 -15.92 1.99 -5.34
C THR A 28 -17.29 2.14 -5.98
N SER A 29 -17.92 3.33 -5.87
CA SER A 29 -19.22 3.59 -6.48
C SER A 29 -19.13 3.54 -8.00
N GLY A 30 -20.19 3.08 -8.66
CA GLY A 30 -20.29 3.02 -10.13
C GLY A 30 -19.55 1.86 -10.80
N LEU A 31 -18.96 0.93 -10.04
CA LEU A 31 -18.41 -0.30 -10.58
C LEU A 31 -19.52 -1.33 -10.82
N ASN A 32 -19.50 -1.98 -11.98
CA ASN A 32 -20.36 -3.12 -12.26
C ASN A 32 -19.99 -4.34 -11.40
N ALA A 33 -20.88 -5.32 -11.30
CA ALA A 33 -20.66 -6.55 -10.53
C ALA A 33 -19.37 -7.29 -10.97
N GLU A 34 -19.12 -7.39 -12.27
CA GLU A 34 -17.93 -8.00 -12.85
C GLU A 34 -16.65 -7.28 -12.39
N LYS A 35 -16.63 -5.95 -12.48
CA LYS A 35 -15.49 -5.12 -12.04
C LYS A 35 -15.27 -5.16 -10.53
N THR A 36 -16.36 -5.20 -9.76
CA THR A 36 -16.28 -5.39 -8.31
C THR A 36 -15.69 -6.74 -7.94
N HIS A 37 -16.03 -7.78 -8.71
CA HIS A 37 -15.47 -9.11 -8.52
C HIS A 37 -13.96 -9.13 -8.89
N ALA A 38 -13.60 -8.51 -10.02
CA ALA A 38 -12.21 -8.38 -10.44
C ALA A 38 -11.38 -7.59 -9.40
N LEU A 39 -11.94 -6.49 -8.86
CA LEU A 39 -11.32 -5.73 -7.76
C LEU A 39 -11.08 -6.60 -6.53
N ARG A 40 -12.06 -7.37 -6.09
CA ARG A 40 -11.92 -8.26 -4.93
C ARG A 40 -10.88 -9.35 -5.16
N LYS A 41 -10.83 -9.91 -6.37
CA LYS A 41 -9.82 -10.89 -6.76
C LYS A 41 -8.42 -10.29 -6.71
N ALA A 42 -8.22 -9.12 -7.30
CA ALA A 42 -6.94 -8.42 -7.29
C ALA A 42 -6.51 -8.02 -5.85
N CYS A 43 -7.46 -7.61 -5.00
CA CYS A 43 -7.19 -7.36 -3.57
C CYS A 43 -6.71 -8.64 -2.87
N PHE A 44 -7.39 -9.76 -3.09
CA PHE A 44 -7.04 -11.04 -2.48
C PHE A 44 -5.67 -11.54 -2.91
N GLU A 45 -5.33 -11.43 -4.20
CA GLU A 45 -4.02 -11.82 -4.75
C GLU A 45 -2.87 -11.00 -4.15
N LYS A 46 -3.12 -9.74 -3.77
CA LYS A 46 -2.12 -8.84 -3.15
C LYS A 46 -2.19 -8.81 -1.62
N GLY A 47 -2.96 -9.70 -0.99
CA GLY A 47 -3.10 -9.76 0.46
C GLY A 47 -3.80 -8.55 1.08
N VAL A 48 -4.65 -7.86 0.31
CA VAL A 48 -5.45 -6.72 0.76
C VAL A 48 -6.86 -7.18 1.09
N LYS A 49 -7.33 -6.95 2.31
CA LYS A 49 -8.69 -7.26 2.73
C LYS A 49 -9.61 -6.09 2.40
N LEU A 50 -10.53 -6.30 1.46
CA LEU A 50 -11.53 -5.30 1.06
C LEU A 50 -12.83 -5.50 1.82
N MET A 51 -13.30 -4.46 2.51
CA MET A 51 -14.59 -4.42 3.19
C MET A 51 -15.38 -3.18 2.77
N VAL A 52 -16.68 -3.35 2.54
CA VAL A 52 -17.60 -2.24 2.28
C VAL A 52 -18.45 -2.05 3.53
N VAL A 53 -18.36 -0.90 4.13
CA VAL A 53 -18.99 -0.61 5.43
C VAL A 53 -19.73 0.72 5.37
N LYS A 54 -20.79 0.84 6.17
CA LYS A 54 -21.50 2.10 6.33
C LYS A 54 -20.63 3.10 7.11
N ASN A 55 -20.49 4.33 6.59
CA ASN A 55 -19.63 5.38 7.15
C ASN A 55 -19.87 5.61 8.66
N THR A 56 -21.13 5.65 9.09
CA THR A 56 -21.48 5.85 10.50
C THR A 56 -21.05 4.72 11.42
N LEU A 57 -20.94 3.48 10.91
CA LEU A 57 -20.45 2.33 11.69
C LEU A 57 -18.92 2.38 11.78
N PHE A 58 -18.27 2.74 10.68
CA PHE A 58 -16.81 2.91 10.63
C PHE A 58 -16.36 4.06 11.53
N GLN A 59 -17.08 5.20 11.50
CA GLN A 59 -16.80 6.32 12.39
C GLN A 59 -16.87 5.90 13.85
N LYS A 60 -17.92 5.19 14.26
CA LYS A 60 -18.06 4.69 15.64
C LYS A 60 -16.99 3.68 16.02
N ALA A 61 -16.53 2.87 15.07
CA ALA A 61 -15.42 1.94 15.31
C ALA A 61 -14.11 2.70 15.57
N LEU A 62 -13.84 3.77 14.82
CA LEU A 62 -12.66 4.61 15.01
C LEU A 62 -12.72 5.46 16.30
N GLU A 63 -13.90 5.97 16.68
CA GLU A 63 -14.11 6.71 17.94
C GLU A 63 -13.84 5.84 19.19
N GLY A 64 -13.95 4.53 19.06
CA GLY A 64 -13.66 3.59 20.14
C GLY A 64 -12.20 3.13 20.20
N LEU A 65 -11.31 3.64 19.34
CA LEU A 65 -9.89 3.33 19.31
C LEU A 65 -9.07 4.55 19.76
N ASP A 66 -7.96 4.31 20.45
CA ASP A 66 -7.05 5.34 20.96
C ASP A 66 -6.15 5.91 19.83
N GLY A 67 -6.77 6.59 18.84
CA GLY A 67 -6.05 7.20 17.72
C GLY A 67 -6.67 8.51 17.27
N ASP A 68 -5.86 9.42 16.70
CA ASP A 68 -6.37 10.67 16.14
C ASP A 68 -6.85 10.47 14.70
N TYR A 69 -8.13 10.15 14.55
CA TYR A 69 -8.80 9.93 13.26
C TYR A 69 -9.68 11.10 12.82
N SER A 70 -9.56 12.27 13.48
CA SER A 70 -10.45 13.43 13.26
C SER A 70 -10.46 13.88 11.79
N GLN A 71 -9.30 13.82 11.12
CA GLN A 71 -9.16 14.22 9.73
C GLN A 71 -9.85 13.24 8.75
N LEU A 72 -9.92 11.95 9.10
CA LEU A 72 -10.60 10.94 8.30
C LEU A 72 -12.12 11.16 8.22
N PHE A 73 -12.74 11.68 9.25
CA PHE A 73 -14.19 11.90 9.28
C PHE A 73 -14.67 12.86 8.20
N THR A 74 -13.84 13.82 7.81
CA THR A 74 -14.14 14.76 6.72
C THR A 74 -14.23 14.07 5.38
N SER A 75 -13.44 13.01 5.17
CA SER A 75 -13.34 12.23 3.92
C SER A 75 -14.41 11.11 3.83
N LEU A 76 -15.13 10.79 4.92
CA LEU A 76 -16.16 9.73 4.97
C LEU A 76 -17.50 10.17 4.38
N LYS A 77 -17.52 10.74 3.16
CA LYS A 77 -18.75 11.12 2.45
C LYS A 77 -19.04 10.18 1.30
N GLY A 78 -20.29 9.79 1.10
CA GLY A 78 -20.73 8.92 0.00
C GLY A 78 -20.40 7.44 0.21
N SER A 79 -20.25 6.68 -0.87
CA SER A 79 -19.88 5.26 -0.82
C SER A 79 -18.44 5.09 -0.32
N THR A 80 -18.23 4.16 0.58
CA THR A 80 -16.94 3.94 1.21
C THR A 80 -16.61 2.46 1.28
N SER A 81 -15.47 2.12 0.71
CA SER A 81 -14.84 0.80 0.82
C SER A 81 -13.52 0.97 1.55
N ILE A 82 -13.24 0.06 2.45
CA ILE A 82 -12.02 0.07 3.26
C ILE A 82 -11.15 -1.08 2.81
N MET A 83 -9.88 -0.80 2.56
CA MET A 83 -8.85 -1.77 2.21
C MET A 83 -7.86 -1.84 3.36
N PHE A 84 -7.73 -3.00 3.98
CA PHE A 84 -6.77 -3.27 5.04
C PHE A 84 -5.57 -4.02 4.48
N SER A 85 -4.37 -3.66 4.91
CA SER A 85 -3.14 -4.31 4.49
C SER A 85 -2.04 -4.17 5.55
N ASP A 86 -1.16 -5.15 5.62
CA ASP A 86 0.05 -5.08 6.44
C ASP A 86 1.16 -4.26 5.74
N ASN A 87 1.11 -4.20 4.40
CA ASN A 87 2.04 -3.42 3.60
C ASN A 87 1.43 -2.07 3.24
N GLY A 88 2.09 -0.97 3.64
CA GLY A 88 1.60 0.38 3.40
C GLY A 88 1.45 0.75 1.91
N ASN A 89 2.21 0.15 1.00
CA ASN A 89 2.19 0.50 -0.43
C ASN A 89 1.25 -0.36 -1.30
N ALA A 90 0.88 -1.57 -0.83
CA ALA A 90 0.13 -2.54 -1.63
C ALA A 90 -1.23 -2.00 -2.11
N PRO A 91 -2.09 -1.40 -1.25
CA PRO A 91 -3.37 -0.85 -1.69
C PRO A 91 -3.21 0.35 -2.64
N ALA A 92 -2.19 1.21 -2.42
CA ALA A 92 -1.95 2.37 -3.28
C ALA A 92 -1.54 1.95 -4.70
N ARG A 93 -0.63 0.98 -4.83
CA ARG A 93 -0.24 0.41 -6.12
C ARG A 93 -1.42 -0.23 -6.84
N LEU A 94 -2.27 -0.96 -6.11
CA LEU A 94 -3.47 -1.60 -6.64
C LEU A 94 -4.47 -0.56 -7.16
N ILE A 95 -4.75 0.49 -6.39
CA ILE A 95 -5.62 1.60 -6.81
C ILE A 95 -5.06 2.24 -8.09
N LYS A 96 -3.77 2.54 -8.15
CA LYS A 96 -3.12 3.16 -9.32
C LYS A 96 -3.17 2.26 -10.56
N GLU A 97 -2.99 0.95 -10.43
CA GLU A 97 -3.14 -0.02 -11.52
C GLU A 97 -4.55 -0.03 -12.07
N LEU A 98 -5.56 -0.13 -11.20
CA LEU A 98 -6.96 -0.17 -11.59
C LEU A 98 -7.47 1.15 -12.17
N GLN A 99 -6.93 2.29 -11.72
CA GLN A 99 -7.24 3.61 -12.29
C GLN A 99 -6.68 3.79 -13.71
N LYS A 100 -5.57 3.14 -14.05
CA LYS A 100 -5.01 3.15 -15.41
C LYS A 100 -5.93 2.46 -16.41
N ASP A 101 -6.71 1.50 -15.97
CA ASP A 101 -7.70 0.81 -16.80
C ASP A 101 -8.85 1.76 -17.13
N LYS A 102 -8.85 2.31 -18.33
CA LYS A 102 -9.89 3.21 -18.85
C LYS A 102 -11.32 2.65 -18.71
N ALA A 103 -11.44 1.33 -18.67
CA ALA A 103 -12.72 0.64 -18.46
C ALA A 103 -13.34 0.92 -17.09
N ASN A 104 -12.56 1.29 -16.08
CA ASN A 104 -13.03 1.48 -14.71
C ASN A 104 -13.45 2.91 -14.37
N ASN A 105 -13.50 3.83 -15.37
CA ASN A 105 -13.87 5.24 -15.18
C ASN A 105 -13.10 5.94 -14.04
N GLY A 106 -11.82 5.57 -13.85
CA GLY A 106 -10.99 6.11 -12.77
C GLY A 106 -11.30 5.58 -11.36
N LYS A 107 -12.16 4.57 -11.23
CA LYS A 107 -12.47 3.92 -9.95
C LYS A 107 -11.63 2.64 -9.75
N PRO A 108 -11.23 2.28 -8.53
CA PRO A 108 -11.50 2.94 -7.24
C PRO A 108 -10.74 4.26 -7.07
N GLU A 109 -11.38 5.25 -6.45
CA GLU A 109 -10.79 6.54 -6.15
C GLU A 109 -10.38 6.59 -4.68
N LEU A 110 -9.12 7.00 -4.40
CA LEU A 110 -8.66 7.18 -3.03
C LEU A 110 -9.38 8.40 -2.41
N LYS A 111 -9.91 8.26 -1.21
CA LYS A 111 -10.44 9.37 -0.40
C LYS A 111 -9.46 9.79 0.67
N ALA A 112 -8.94 8.81 1.39
CA ALA A 112 -7.96 9.01 2.44
C ALA A 112 -7.22 7.70 2.71
N ALA A 113 -6.05 7.79 3.32
CA ALA A 113 -5.32 6.64 3.80
C ALA A 113 -4.75 6.92 5.19
N TYR A 114 -4.65 5.89 6.00
CA TYR A 114 -3.98 5.93 7.28
C TYR A 114 -2.85 4.90 7.27
N VAL A 115 -1.63 5.41 7.19
CA VAL A 115 -0.43 4.58 6.99
C VAL A 115 0.66 5.06 7.93
N TYR A 116 1.27 4.15 8.71
CA TYR A 116 2.29 4.47 9.71
C TYR A 116 1.86 5.60 10.66
N GLU A 117 0.64 5.49 11.21
CA GLU A 117 0.07 6.47 12.15
C GLU A 117 -0.07 7.90 11.58
N SER A 118 0.01 8.04 10.25
CA SER A 118 -0.10 9.31 9.55
C SER A 118 -1.29 9.31 8.59
N TYR A 119 -1.98 10.46 8.53
CA TYR A 119 -3.06 10.69 7.60
C TYR A 119 -2.53 11.15 6.23
N TYR A 120 -3.07 10.57 5.17
CA TYR A 120 -2.79 10.94 3.79
C TYR A 120 -4.09 11.23 3.05
N ASP A 121 -4.09 12.32 2.30
CA ASP A 121 -5.23 12.74 1.48
C ASP A 121 -5.20 12.10 0.09
N ALA A 122 -6.31 12.22 -0.65
CA ALA A 122 -6.47 11.70 -2.01
C ALA A 122 -5.38 12.17 -2.98
N SER A 123 -4.90 13.40 -2.82
CA SER A 123 -3.83 13.99 -3.66
C SER A 123 -2.47 13.31 -3.50
N GLN A 124 -2.25 12.60 -2.39
CA GLN A 124 -0.96 12.00 -2.04
C GLN A 124 -0.82 10.53 -2.47
N LEU A 125 -1.69 10.07 -3.38
CA LEU A 125 -1.65 8.68 -3.89
C LEU A 125 -0.28 8.33 -4.49
N GLU A 126 0.38 9.27 -5.16
CA GLU A 126 1.70 9.03 -5.75
C GLU A 126 2.78 8.82 -4.68
N ALA A 127 2.76 9.62 -3.61
CA ALA A 127 3.64 9.46 -2.47
C ALA A 127 3.43 8.09 -1.80
N LEU A 128 2.17 7.70 -1.59
CA LEU A 128 1.82 6.39 -1.03
C LEU A 128 2.29 5.21 -1.92
N THR A 129 2.26 5.38 -3.25
CA THR A 129 2.75 4.36 -4.18
C THR A 129 4.27 4.22 -4.12
N ALA A 130 4.98 5.31 -3.83
CA ALA A 130 6.43 5.35 -3.71
C ALA A 130 6.95 4.85 -2.34
N LEU A 131 6.07 4.69 -1.34
CA LEU A 131 6.46 4.11 -0.06
C LEU A 131 7.05 2.71 -0.27
N LYS A 132 8.14 2.46 0.41
CA LYS A 132 8.79 1.13 0.44
C LYS A 132 8.16 0.29 1.55
N SER A 133 8.07 -1.01 1.33
CA SER A 133 7.68 -1.93 2.40
C SER A 133 8.76 -1.98 3.48
N LYS A 134 8.41 -2.45 4.68
CA LYS A 134 9.39 -2.65 5.77
C LYS A 134 10.55 -3.53 5.33
N GLU A 135 10.27 -4.58 4.59
CA GLU A 135 11.28 -5.50 4.06
C GLU A 135 12.18 -4.85 3.00
N GLU A 136 11.59 -4.04 2.09
CA GLU A 136 12.34 -3.26 1.10
C GLU A 136 13.27 -2.24 1.76
N LEU A 137 12.81 -1.56 2.83
CA LEU A 137 13.64 -0.62 3.59
C LEU A 137 14.79 -1.32 4.30
N LEU A 138 14.54 -2.48 4.91
CA LEU A 138 15.59 -3.27 5.56
C LEU A 138 16.62 -3.77 4.55
N ALA A 139 16.18 -4.25 3.38
CA ALA A 139 17.07 -4.69 2.32
C ALA A 139 17.93 -3.54 1.78
N GLU A 140 17.36 -2.33 1.65
CA GLU A 140 18.10 -1.14 1.24
C GLU A 140 19.16 -0.74 2.26
N ILE A 141 18.82 -0.75 3.56
CA ILE A 141 19.79 -0.43 4.64
C ILE A 141 20.94 -1.44 4.61
N ILE A 142 20.66 -2.74 4.47
CA ILE A 142 21.67 -3.79 4.37
C ILE A 142 22.55 -3.54 3.13
N GLY A 143 21.93 -3.22 1.98
CA GLY A 143 22.66 -2.90 0.75
C GLY A 143 23.58 -1.69 0.89
N LEU A 144 23.11 -0.63 1.55
CA LEU A 144 23.91 0.56 1.83
C LEU A 144 25.09 0.27 2.75
N LEU A 145 24.91 -0.59 3.76
CA LEU A 145 25.98 -1.02 4.66
C LEU A 145 27.02 -1.90 3.95
N GLN A 146 26.61 -2.69 2.99
CA GLN A 146 27.50 -3.56 2.20
C GLN A 146 28.18 -2.82 1.04
N SER A 147 27.59 -1.72 0.55
CA SER A 147 28.08 -0.95 -0.60
C SER A 147 29.55 -0.52 -0.47
N PRO A 148 30.06 0.00 0.66
CA PRO A 148 31.47 0.34 0.79
C PRO A 148 32.41 -0.85 0.60
N MET A 149 32.03 -2.03 1.12
CA MET A 149 32.80 -3.25 0.95
C MET A 149 32.81 -3.73 -0.50
N GLN A 150 31.67 -3.70 -1.16
CA GLN A 150 31.55 -4.06 -2.58
C GLN A 150 32.34 -3.10 -3.47
N ASN A 151 32.32 -1.80 -3.19
CA ASN A 151 33.09 -0.81 -3.92
C ASN A 151 34.61 -1.03 -3.80
N VAL A 152 35.11 -1.36 -2.60
CA VAL A 152 36.53 -1.68 -2.37
C VAL A 152 36.92 -2.97 -3.09
N LEU A 153 36.10 -4.01 -3.00
CA LEU A 153 36.34 -5.26 -3.72
C LEU A 153 36.31 -5.05 -5.23
N GLY A 154 35.37 -4.28 -5.76
CA GLY A 154 35.27 -3.90 -7.15
C GLY A 154 36.49 -3.13 -7.65
N ALA A 155 36.98 -2.17 -6.84
CA ALA A 155 38.18 -1.42 -7.15
C ALA A 155 39.43 -2.30 -7.19
N LEU A 156 39.58 -3.25 -6.28
CA LEU A 156 40.69 -4.23 -6.27
C LEU A 156 40.62 -5.18 -7.47
N GLN A 157 39.41 -5.65 -7.81
CA GLN A 157 39.20 -6.55 -8.95
C GLN A 157 39.36 -5.84 -10.31
N SER A 158 38.98 -4.56 -10.38
CA SER A 158 39.07 -3.78 -11.62
C SER A 158 40.50 -3.61 -12.09
N GLY A 159 41.47 -3.46 -11.17
CA GLY A 159 42.88 -3.43 -11.50
C GLY A 159 43.37 -4.73 -12.20
N GLY A 160 43.00 -5.89 -11.66
CA GLY A 160 43.28 -7.17 -12.24
C GLY A 160 42.61 -7.38 -13.61
N ASN A 161 41.35 -7.02 -13.75
CA ASN A 161 40.58 -7.13 -15.00
C ASN A 161 41.13 -6.21 -16.09
N THR A 162 41.58 -5.00 -15.74
CA THR A 162 42.18 -4.07 -16.70
C THR A 162 43.51 -4.63 -17.24
N ILE A 163 44.38 -5.18 -16.36
CA ILE A 163 45.64 -5.79 -16.74
C ILE A 163 45.38 -7.03 -17.64
N HIS A 164 44.43 -7.88 -17.25
CA HIS A 164 44.06 -9.05 -18.03
C HIS A 164 43.51 -8.66 -19.42
N GLY A 165 42.67 -7.64 -19.49
CA GLY A 165 42.15 -7.10 -20.75
C GLY A 165 43.26 -6.57 -21.68
N VAL A 166 44.23 -5.81 -21.14
CA VAL A 166 45.37 -5.30 -21.90
C VAL A 166 46.27 -6.45 -22.40
N LEU A 167 46.54 -7.44 -21.56
CA LEU A 167 47.32 -8.61 -21.95
C LEU A 167 46.63 -9.41 -23.07
N LYS A 168 45.32 -9.57 -23.00
CA LYS A 168 44.55 -10.27 -24.02
C LYS A 168 44.58 -9.53 -25.37
N THR A 169 44.40 -8.22 -25.37
CA THR A 169 44.49 -7.42 -26.60
C THR A 169 45.89 -7.36 -27.21
N LEU A 170 46.93 -7.46 -26.38
CA LEU A 170 48.32 -7.56 -26.87
C LEU A 170 48.66 -8.96 -27.42
N GLY A 171 48.04 -10.02 -26.87
CA GLY A 171 48.21 -11.39 -27.33
C GLY A 171 47.45 -11.74 -28.61
N GLU A 172 46.43 -10.98 -28.97
CA GLU A 172 45.62 -11.12 -30.18
C GLU A 172 46.19 -10.29 -31.39
N ARG A 173 47.31 -9.57 -31.19
CA ARG A 173 48.03 -8.85 -32.24
C ARG A 173 49.21 -9.67 -32.70
#